data_37dc4235422d89ba4125c66cd718dcb4
#
_entry.id   37dc4235422d89ba4125c66cd718dcb4
#
_cell.length_a   1.000
_cell.length_b   1.000
_cell.length_c   1.000
_cell.angle_alpha   90.00
_cell.angle_beta   90.00
_cell.angle_gamma   90.00
#
_symmetry.space_group_name_H-M   'P 1'
#
loop_
_entity.id
_entity.type
_entity.pdbx_description
1 polymer ?
#
loop_
_entity_poly.entity_id
_entity_poly.type
_entity_poly.pdbx_seq_one_letter_code
_entity_poly.pdbx_strand_id
1 'polypeptide(L)'
;MKILIAPLNWGLGHATRCIPLVRQYLEQGDEVVLAGDGDSLLLLQRHFPQLRVIHLPSLELRYTANDQQRGFYLRAIPALLRFTIADHYYLRQQLAIEHFDLIISDNRFGLFTRQTRCVYITHQLYVRLPRRLRIFQPLARAVHACIIKRYHEVWVPDYADKEHNLAGALCHGGCLDDQVKYIGPLSRFASSEGTPKELRRNSEETPKPYNAPVAENTEYSVVAILSGLEPQRSIFERAILERYANTSEKVLLVRGKVAEAQTKISRNNITIVASLSDQALLDAMEQATTIIARSGYSTIMDLAVLGLLHKAELHPTPGQSEQEYLASRF
;
A
#
# COMPACT_ATOMS: atom_id res chain seq x y z
N MET A 1 -19.07 -16.41 0.46
CA MET A 1 -18.37 -16.42 -0.85
C MET A 1 -16.93 -16.85 -0.67
N LYS A 2 -16.26 -17.32 -1.73
CA LYS A 2 -14.82 -17.60 -1.73
C LYS A 2 -14.08 -16.48 -2.48
N ILE A 3 -13.21 -15.78 -1.79
CA ILE A 3 -12.62 -14.52 -2.24
C ILE A 3 -11.10 -14.63 -2.31
N LEU A 4 -10.51 -14.27 -3.45
CA LEU A 4 -9.07 -14.15 -3.62
C LEU A 4 -8.65 -12.68 -3.49
N ILE A 5 -7.74 -12.36 -2.57
CA ILE A 5 -7.21 -11.00 -2.37
C ILE A 5 -5.72 -10.99 -2.66
N ALA A 6 -5.29 -10.16 -3.61
CA ALA A 6 -3.93 -10.17 -4.13
C ALA A 6 -3.33 -8.76 -4.24
N PRO A 7 -2.58 -8.28 -3.23
CA PRO A 7 -1.84 -7.02 -3.31
C PRO A 7 -0.56 -7.16 -4.14
N LEU A 8 -0.17 -6.07 -4.80
CA LEU A 8 1.14 -5.92 -5.42
C LEU A 8 2.23 -5.77 -4.35
N ASN A 9 3.34 -6.46 -4.50
CA ASN A 9 4.51 -6.31 -3.64
C ASN A 9 5.42 -5.15 -4.10
N TRP A 10 4.90 -3.94 -3.98
CA TRP A 10 5.65 -2.71 -4.27
C TRP A 10 5.67 -1.79 -3.03
N GLY A 11 6.29 -2.29 -1.97
CA GLY A 11 6.20 -1.74 -0.62
C GLY A 11 4.95 -2.23 0.12
N LEU A 12 4.90 -1.97 1.43
CA LEU A 12 3.86 -2.51 2.31
C LEU A 12 2.48 -1.87 2.13
N GLY A 13 2.39 -0.71 1.47
CA GLY A 13 1.16 0.06 1.36
C GLY A 13 -0.01 -0.66 0.67
N HIS A 14 0.28 -1.55 -0.29
CA HIS A 14 -0.74 -2.38 -0.93
C HIS A 14 -1.28 -3.45 0.03
N ALA A 15 -0.41 -4.07 0.81
CA ALA A 15 -0.81 -5.05 1.81
C ALA A 15 -1.60 -4.39 2.96
N THR A 16 -1.13 -3.24 3.48
CA THR A 16 -1.80 -2.56 4.60
C THR A 16 -3.24 -2.16 4.25
N ARG A 17 -3.51 -1.70 3.03
CA ARG A 17 -4.87 -1.35 2.62
C ARG A 17 -5.76 -2.55 2.28
N CYS A 18 -5.19 -3.75 2.11
CA CYS A 18 -5.96 -4.98 2.01
C CYS A 18 -6.42 -5.51 3.37
N ILE A 19 -5.76 -5.14 4.48
CA ILE A 19 -6.11 -5.62 5.83
C ILE A 19 -7.58 -5.34 6.17
N PRO A 20 -8.12 -4.10 6.04
CA PRO A 20 -9.52 -3.84 6.35
C PRO A 20 -10.48 -4.64 5.46
N LEU A 21 -10.14 -4.88 4.20
CA LEU A 21 -10.97 -5.70 3.31
C LEU A 21 -11.00 -7.17 3.77
N VAL A 22 -9.84 -7.73 4.13
CA VAL A 22 -9.77 -9.11 4.64
C VAL A 22 -10.60 -9.24 5.92
N ARG A 23 -10.44 -8.33 6.89
CA ARG A 23 -11.24 -8.32 8.13
C ARG A 23 -12.72 -8.33 7.82
N GLN A 24 -13.17 -7.43 6.99
CA GLN A 24 -14.56 -7.26 6.64
C GLN A 24 -15.17 -8.54 6.01
N TYR A 25 -14.50 -9.17 5.04
CA TYR A 25 -15.01 -10.39 4.43
C TYR A 25 -15.03 -11.56 5.42
N LEU A 26 -14.05 -11.65 6.32
CA LEU A 26 -14.05 -12.64 7.41
C LEU A 26 -15.22 -12.42 8.38
N GLU A 27 -15.51 -11.17 8.75
CA GLU A 27 -16.66 -10.80 9.59
C GLU A 27 -17.99 -11.14 8.92
N GLN A 28 -18.04 -11.13 7.59
CA GLN A 28 -19.23 -11.56 6.83
C GLN A 28 -19.36 -13.09 6.71
N GLY A 29 -18.40 -13.86 7.25
CA GLY A 29 -18.37 -15.31 7.14
C GLY A 29 -17.89 -15.83 5.79
N ASP A 30 -17.22 -15.00 4.99
CA ASP A 30 -16.67 -15.39 3.70
C ASP A 30 -15.33 -16.15 3.85
N GLU A 31 -15.05 -17.06 2.93
CA GLU A 31 -13.75 -17.73 2.81
C GLU A 31 -12.77 -16.81 2.07
N VAL A 32 -11.73 -16.36 2.75
CA VAL A 32 -10.71 -15.50 2.16
C VAL A 32 -9.42 -16.28 1.89
N VAL A 33 -8.90 -16.17 0.69
CA VAL A 33 -7.61 -16.72 0.26
C VAL A 33 -6.69 -15.55 -0.08
N LEU A 34 -5.52 -15.52 0.53
CA LEU A 34 -4.50 -14.51 0.25
C LEU A 34 -3.63 -14.96 -0.93
N ALA A 35 -3.33 -14.05 -1.86
CA ALA A 35 -2.42 -14.36 -2.96
C ALA A 35 -1.39 -13.24 -3.12
N GLY A 36 -0.14 -13.57 -3.44
CA GLY A 36 0.90 -12.57 -3.60
C GLY A 36 2.30 -13.11 -3.44
N ASP A 37 3.22 -12.22 -3.11
CA ASP A 37 4.63 -12.52 -2.93
C ASP A 37 5.29 -11.57 -1.91
N GLY A 38 6.49 -11.93 -1.47
CA GLY A 38 7.40 -11.11 -0.68
C GLY A 38 6.83 -10.53 0.60
N ASP A 39 7.30 -9.33 0.97
CA ASP A 39 6.96 -8.67 2.24
C ASP A 39 5.47 -8.31 2.36
N SER A 40 4.79 -8.03 1.23
CA SER A 40 3.35 -7.75 1.21
C SER A 40 2.52 -8.97 1.63
N LEU A 41 2.86 -10.14 1.09
CA LEU A 41 2.19 -11.39 1.47
C LEU A 41 2.53 -11.78 2.92
N LEU A 42 3.79 -11.66 3.31
CA LEU A 42 4.24 -11.95 4.68
C LEU A 42 3.53 -11.08 5.72
N LEU A 43 3.30 -9.79 5.42
CA LEU A 43 2.55 -8.90 6.29
C LEU A 43 1.11 -9.41 6.48
N LEU A 44 0.43 -9.76 5.39
CA LEU A 44 -0.94 -10.30 5.46
C LEU A 44 -0.99 -11.63 6.22
N GLN A 45 -0.01 -12.52 6.03
CA GLN A 45 0.08 -13.78 6.77
C GLN A 45 0.28 -13.57 8.28
N ARG A 46 0.99 -12.52 8.68
CA ARG A 46 1.14 -12.16 10.11
C ARG A 46 -0.15 -11.66 10.73
N HIS A 47 -0.95 -10.90 9.96
CA HIS A 47 -2.25 -10.43 10.42
C HIS A 47 -3.31 -11.54 10.43
N PHE A 48 -3.20 -12.50 9.50
CA PHE A 48 -4.18 -13.56 9.26
C PHE A 48 -3.49 -14.92 9.09
N PRO A 49 -2.84 -15.46 10.14
CA PRO A 49 -2.05 -16.69 10.05
C PRO A 49 -2.89 -17.94 9.73
N GLN A 50 -4.20 -17.87 9.96
CA GLN A 50 -5.15 -18.94 9.70
C GLN A 50 -5.57 -19.04 8.23
N LEU A 51 -5.31 -18.02 7.42
CA LEU A 51 -5.77 -18.00 6.04
C LEU A 51 -4.84 -18.77 5.10
N ARG A 52 -5.45 -19.43 4.13
CA ARG A 52 -4.73 -20.09 3.05
C ARG A 52 -4.03 -19.06 2.17
N VAL A 53 -2.86 -19.42 1.69
CA VAL A 53 -1.99 -18.57 0.87
C VAL A 53 -1.68 -19.23 -0.47
N ILE A 54 -1.69 -18.43 -1.53
CA ILE A 54 -1.23 -18.77 -2.88
C ILE A 54 -0.05 -17.88 -3.24
N HIS A 55 1.11 -18.48 -3.51
CA HIS A 55 2.27 -17.74 -3.96
C HIS A 55 2.15 -17.41 -5.44
N LEU A 56 2.21 -16.12 -5.77
CA LEU A 56 2.19 -15.58 -7.12
C LEU A 56 3.60 -15.16 -7.57
N PRO A 57 3.82 -14.98 -8.88
CA PRO A 57 5.09 -14.47 -9.39
C PRO A 57 5.50 -13.15 -8.77
N SER A 58 6.79 -12.96 -8.56
CA SER A 58 7.37 -11.74 -8.02
C SER A 58 7.72 -10.74 -9.12
N LEU A 59 7.44 -9.46 -8.87
CA LEU A 59 7.92 -8.37 -9.71
C LEU A 59 9.21 -7.80 -9.11
N GLU A 60 10.36 -8.23 -9.64
CA GLU A 60 11.65 -7.71 -9.20
C GLU A 60 11.98 -6.41 -9.91
N LEU A 61 11.65 -5.29 -9.29
CA LEU A 61 12.08 -3.95 -9.72
C LEU A 61 13.00 -3.35 -8.66
N ARG A 62 14.16 -2.85 -9.10
CA ARG A 62 15.10 -2.12 -8.25
C ARG A 62 15.23 -0.70 -8.76
N TYR A 63 15.02 0.28 -7.87
CA TYR A 63 15.29 1.67 -8.21
C TYR A 63 16.79 1.90 -8.41
N THR A 64 17.13 2.89 -9.22
CA THR A 64 18.50 3.37 -9.30
C THR A 64 18.80 4.31 -8.14
N ALA A 65 20.04 4.29 -7.64
CA ALA A 65 20.50 5.19 -6.58
C ALA A 65 20.50 6.66 -7.01
N ASN A 66 20.65 6.91 -8.31
CA ASN A 66 20.74 8.26 -8.89
C ASN A 66 19.39 8.74 -9.40
N ASP A 67 19.17 10.07 -9.40
CA ASP A 67 17.99 10.76 -9.96
C ASP A 67 17.71 10.47 -11.45
N GLN A 68 18.66 9.89 -12.16
CA GLN A 68 18.53 9.55 -13.58
C GLN A 68 17.82 8.22 -13.79
N GLN A 69 16.50 8.24 -13.64
CA GLN A 69 15.67 7.03 -13.81
C GLN A 69 15.40 6.62 -15.29
N ARG A 70 16.12 7.17 -16.27
CA ARG A 70 15.89 6.79 -17.69
C ARG A 70 16.00 5.29 -17.94
N GLY A 71 17.01 4.62 -17.37
CA GLY A 71 17.20 3.19 -17.48
C GLY A 71 16.20 2.35 -16.71
N PHE A 72 15.58 2.92 -15.66
CA PHE A 72 14.55 2.23 -14.87
C PHE A 72 13.30 1.95 -15.71
N TYR A 73 12.73 2.97 -16.37
CA TYR A 73 11.50 2.79 -17.14
C TYR A 73 11.68 1.86 -18.33
N LEU A 74 12.82 1.89 -19.03
CA LEU A 74 13.11 0.97 -20.14
C LEU A 74 13.17 -0.48 -19.70
N ARG A 75 13.61 -0.76 -18.47
CA ARG A 75 13.64 -2.10 -17.89
C ARG A 75 12.33 -2.48 -17.21
N ALA A 76 11.65 -1.53 -16.61
CA ALA A 76 10.40 -1.74 -15.89
C ALA A 76 9.25 -2.15 -16.82
N ILE A 77 9.14 -1.56 -18.03
CA ILE A 77 8.05 -1.89 -18.97
C ILE A 77 8.06 -3.38 -19.37
N PRO A 78 9.17 -3.97 -19.88
CA PRO A 78 9.18 -5.38 -20.23
C PRO A 78 9.05 -6.29 -19.00
N ALA A 79 9.59 -5.90 -17.84
CA ALA A 79 9.42 -6.65 -16.61
C ALA A 79 7.95 -6.67 -16.16
N LEU A 80 7.28 -5.51 -16.19
CA LEU A 80 5.87 -5.39 -15.85
C LEU A 80 4.97 -6.19 -16.81
N LEU A 81 5.30 -6.19 -18.11
CA LEU A 81 4.56 -6.98 -19.09
C LEU A 81 4.70 -8.49 -18.81
N ARG A 82 5.92 -8.97 -18.57
CA ARG A 82 6.18 -10.38 -18.21
C ARG A 82 5.45 -10.77 -16.93
N PHE A 83 5.52 -9.91 -15.92
CA PHE A 83 4.82 -10.09 -14.66
C PHE A 83 3.30 -10.18 -14.85
N THR A 84 2.71 -9.28 -15.64
CA THR A 84 1.27 -9.30 -15.96
C THR A 84 0.86 -10.59 -16.66
N ILE A 85 1.66 -11.07 -17.61
CA ILE A 85 1.42 -12.33 -18.31
C ILE A 85 1.54 -13.52 -17.35
N ALA A 86 2.56 -13.53 -16.50
CA ALA A 86 2.76 -14.57 -15.49
C ALA A 86 1.60 -14.62 -14.49
N ASP A 87 1.17 -13.49 -13.95
CA ASP A 87 0.00 -13.39 -13.07
C ASP A 87 -1.25 -13.99 -13.74
N HIS A 88 -1.50 -13.63 -15.00
CA HIS A 88 -2.66 -14.13 -15.72
C HIS A 88 -2.60 -15.65 -15.94
N TYR A 89 -1.43 -16.17 -16.26
CA TYR A 89 -1.21 -17.61 -16.43
C TYR A 89 -1.45 -18.38 -15.11
N TYR A 90 -0.88 -17.89 -14.00
CA TYR A 90 -1.08 -18.48 -12.67
C TYR A 90 -2.55 -18.42 -12.22
N LEU A 91 -3.22 -17.30 -12.45
CA LEU A 91 -4.65 -17.21 -12.14
C LEU A 91 -5.45 -18.27 -12.90
N ARG A 92 -5.17 -18.45 -14.19
CA ARG A 92 -5.83 -19.49 -14.99
C ARG A 92 -5.59 -20.90 -14.47
N GLN A 93 -4.39 -21.19 -13.99
CA GLN A 93 -4.08 -22.48 -13.35
C GLN A 93 -4.88 -22.66 -12.06
N GLN A 94 -4.97 -21.63 -11.22
CA GLN A 94 -5.76 -21.71 -9.99
C GLN A 94 -7.25 -21.89 -10.28
N LEU A 95 -7.80 -21.20 -11.26
CA LEU A 95 -9.21 -21.31 -11.66
C LEU A 95 -9.54 -22.69 -12.30
N ALA A 96 -8.56 -23.43 -12.79
CA ALA A 96 -8.73 -24.80 -13.26
C ALA A 96 -8.84 -25.82 -12.09
N ILE A 97 -8.35 -25.44 -10.90
CA ILE A 97 -8.34 -26.31 -9.71
C ILE A 97 -9.52 -25.99 -8.81
N GLU A 98 -9.87 -24.69 -8.67
CA GLU A 98 -10.89 -24.23 -7.73
C GLU A 98 -11.65 -23.01 -8.25
N HIS A 99 -12.87 -22.83 -7.74
CA HIS A 99 -13.71 -21.68 -8.04
C HIS A 99 -13.52 -20.57 -7.00
N PHE A 100 -13.47 -19.33 -7.47
CA PHE A 100 -13.59 -18.12 -6.66
C PHE A 100 -14.81 -17.33 -7.10
N ASP A 101 -15.57 -16.79 -6.15
CA ASP A 101 -16.73 -15.92 -6.41
C ASP A 101 -16.29 -14.48 -6.72
N LEU A 102 -15.17 -14.07 -6.12
CA LEU A 102 -14.62 -12.73 -6.25
C LEU A 102 -13.09 -12.76 -6.25
N ILE A 103 -12.48 -11.99 -7.16
CA ILE A 103 -11.03 -11.77 -7.20
C ILE A 103 -10.78 -10.28 -7.02
N ILE A 104 -10.06 -9.91 -5.96
CA ILE A 104 -9.66 -8.54 -5.67
C ILE A 104 -8.17 -8.39 -5.95
N SER A 105 -7.84 -7.63 -6.97
CA SER A 105 -6.49 -7.35 -7.40
C SER A 105 -6.09 -5.92 -7.01
N ASP A 106 -5.14 -5.78 -6.12
CA ASP A 106 -4.61 -4.47 -5.79
C ASP A 106 -3.34 -4.20 -6.59
N ASN A 107 -3.49 -3.45 -7.68
CA ASN A 107 -2.46 -3.06 -8.64
C ASN A 107 -1.71 -4.24 -9.34
N ARG A 108 -2.20 -5.47 -9.28
CA ARG A 108 -1.69 -6.59 -10.08
C ARG A 108 -2.48 -6.68 -11.37
N PHE A 109 -1.90 -6.28 -12.48
CA PHE A 109 -2.60 -6.07 -13.76
C PHE A 109 -3.07 -7.37 -14.45
N GLY A 110 -2.54 -8.53 -14.07
CA GLY A 110 -2.81 -9.82 -14.73
C GLY A 110 -3.97 -10.61 -14.12
N LEU A 111 -4.49 -10.22 -12.96
CA LEU A 111 -5.47 -11.01 -12.21
C LEU A 111 -6.92 -10.68 -12.62
N PHE A 112 -7.25 -10.95 -13.87
CA PHE A 112 -8.60 -10.77 -14.40
C PHE A 112 -9.07 -12.01 -15.18
N THR A 113 -10.37 -12.25 -15.18
CA THR A 113 -11.04 -13.32 -15.95
C THR A 113 -12.47 -12.90 -16.25
N ARG A 114 -13.10 -13.55 -17.23
CA ARG A 114 -14.53 -13.37 -17.51
C ARG A 114 -15.42 -14.36 -16.76
N GLN A 115 -14.82 -15.36 -16.12
CA GLN A 115 -15.51 -16.45 -15.42
C GLN A 115 -15.90 -16.09 -13.99
N THR A 116 -15.22 -15.10 -13.40
CA THR A 116 -15.37 -14.68 -12.01
C THR A 116 -15.40 -13.16 -11.96
N ARG A 117 -16.20 -12.60 -11.05
CA ARG A 117 -16.19 -11.16 -10.78
C ARG A 117 -14.79 -10.73 -10.34
N CYS A 118 -14.18 -9.80 -11.08
CA CYS A 118 -12.85 -9.28 -10.80
C CYS A 118 -12.92 -7.79 -10.49
N VAL A 119 -12.32 -7.40 -9.38
CA VAL A 119 -12.19 -6.00 -8.92
C VAL A 119 -10.74 -5.59 -8.98
N TYR A 120 -10.49 -4.40 -9.51
CA TYR A 120 -9.18 -3.78 -9.52
C TYR A 120 -9.13 -2.61 -8.56
N ILE A 121 -8.21 -2.64 -7.58
CA ILE A 121 -8.02 -1.52 -6.64
C ILE A 121 -6.88 -0.65 -7.12
N THR A 122 -7.14 0.65 -7.25
CA THR A 122 -6.11 1.64 -7.54
C THR A 122 -6.52 3.04 -7.10
N HIS A 123 -5.57 3.83 -6.59
CA HIS A 123 -5.73 5.26 -6.34
C HIS A 123 -5.16 6.10 -7.50
N GLN A 124 -4.66 5.46 -8.56
CA GLN A 124 -4.02 6.11 -9.70
C GLN A 124 -4.69 5.72 -11.01
N LEU A 125 -5.91 6.23 -11.23
CA LEU A 125 -6.64 6.05 -12.49
C LEU A 125 -5.92 6.74 -13.65
N TYR A 126 -5.33 7.89 -13.37
CA TYR A 126 -4.57 8.70 -14.32
C TYR A 126 -3.08 8.62 -14.01
N VAL A 127 -2.42 7.56 -14.51
CA VAL A 127 -0.97 7.38 -14.38
C VAL A 127 -0.24 8.66 -14.74
N ARG A 128 0.66 9.12 -13.87
CA ARG A 128 1.44 10.33 -14.06
C ARG A 128 2.88 9.98 -14.35
N LEU A 129 3.36 10.34 -15.53
CA LEU A 129 4.75 10.13 -15.91
C LEU A 129 5.63 11.31 -15.47
N PRO A 130 6.92 11.05 -15.16
CA PRO A 130 7.90 12.10 -14.88
C PRO A 130 7.95 13.14 -16.00
N ARG A 131 8.33 14.38 -15.65
CA ARG A 131 8.36 15.52 -16.59
C ARG A 131 9.03 15.21 -17.94
N ARG A 132 10.12 14.44 -17.92
CA ARG A 132 10.90 14.07 -19.13
C ARG A 132 10.20 13.07 -20.05
N LEU A 133 9.18 12.33 -19.53
CA LEU A 133 8.43 11.34 -20.27
C LEU A 133 6.98 11.79 -20.55
N ARG A 134 6.64 13.03 -20.26
CA ARG A 134 5.27 13.56 -20.42
C ARG A 134 4.71 13.44 -21.84
N ILE A 135 5.56 13.44 -22.86
CA ILE A 135 5.14 13.23 -24.24
C ILE A 135 4.43 11.87 -24.42
N PHE A 136 4.79 10.88 -23.62
CA PHE A 136 4.17 9.55 -23.64
C PHE A 136 2.97 9.41 -22.67
N GLN A 137 2.57 10.50 -22.01
CA GLN A 137 1.48 10.51 -21.04
C GLN A 137 0.13 10.01 -21.62
N PRO A 138 -0.30 10.41 -22.83
CA PRO A 138 -1.54 9.91 -23.43
C PRO A 138 -1.47 8.39 -23.67
N LEU A 139 -0.34 7.90 -24.16
CA LEU A 139 -0.14 6.46 -24.39
C LEU A 139 -0.19 5.66 -23.09
N ALA A 140 0.51 6.12 -22.04
CA ALA A 140 0.48 5.45 -20.74
C ALA A 140 -0.94 5.39 -20.15
N ARG A 141 -1.72 6.47 -20.28
CA ARG A 141 -3.13 6.52 -19.87
C ARG A 141 -3.99 5.57 -20.67
N ALA A 142 -3.82 5.53 -22.00
CA ALA A 142 -4.58 4.62 -22.85
C ALA A 142 -4.30 3.15 -22.53
N VAL A 143 -3.03 2.79 -22.33
CA VAL A 143 -2.63 1.43 -21.92
C VAL A 143 -3.25 1.07 -20.57
N HIS A 144 -3.15 1.96 -19.58
CA HIS A 144 -3.75 1.73 -18.27
C HIS A 144 -5.27 1.61 -18.32
N ALA A 145 -5.95 2.45 -19.10
CA ALA A 145 -7.39 2.35 -19.32
C ALA A 145 -7.79 1.01 -19.98
N CYS A 146 -6.99 0.51 -20.95
CA CYS A 146 -7.22 -0.80 -21.54
C CYS A 146 -7.06 -1.96 -20.53
N ILE A 147 -6.16 -1.83 -19.54
CA ILE A 147 -6.01 -2.81 -18.45
C ILE A 147 -7.23 -2.75 -17.54
N ILE A 148 -7.61 -1.56 -17.09
CA ILE A 148 -8.76 -1.33 -16.20
C ILE A 148 -10.06 -1.91 -16.80
N LYS A 149 -10.30 -1.70 -18.08
CA LYS A 149 -11.50 -2.22 -18.79
C LYS A 149 -11.63 -3.75 -18.82
N ARG A 150 -10.62 -4.49 -18.41
CA ARG A 150 -10.67 -5.96 -18.28
C ARG A 150 -11.28 -6.44 -16.98
N TYR A 151 -11.41 -5.55 -15.99
CA TYR A 151 -12.02 -5.82 -14.71
C TYR A 151 -13.51 -5.46 -14.74
N HIS A 152 -14.31 -6.10 -13.91
CA HIS A 152 -15.74 -5.82 -13.79
C HIS A 152 -15.98 -4.50 -13.05
N GLU A 153 -15.14 -4.21 -12.07
CA GLU A 153 -15.21 -2.99 -11.27
C GLU A 153 -13.80 -2.49 -10.96
N VAL A 154 -13.70 -1.18 -10.75
CA VAL A 154 -12.48 -0.52 -10.27
C VAL A 154 -12.81 0.21 -8.98
N TRP A 155 -12.17 -0.20 -7.91
CA TRP A 155 -12.35 0.42 -6.61
C TRP A 155 -11.23 1.43 -6.35
N VAL A 156 -11.64 2.67 -6.07
CA VAL A 156 -10.74 3.76 -5.71
C VAL A 156 -10.81 3.95 -4.20
N PRO A 157 -9.73 3.67 -3.47
CA PRO A 157 -9.69 3.84 -2.01
C PRO A 157 -9.49 5.31 -1.64
N ASP A 158 -10.43 6.17 -2.02
CA ASP A 158 -10.43 7.61 -1.80
C ASP A 158 -11.87 8.12 -1.65
N TYR A 159 -12.04 9.35 -1.19
CA TYR A 159 -13.32 10.02 -1.15
C TYR A 159 -13.78 10.41 -2.56
N ALA A 160 -15.08 10.27 -2.83
CA ALA A 160 -15.66 10.62 -4.12
C ALA A 160 -15.71 12.13 -4.37
N ASP A 161 -15.84 12.93 -3.31
CA ASP A 161 -15.91 14.38 -3.41
C ASP A 161 -14.53 15.00 -3.73
N LYS A 162 -14.56 16.15 -4.42
CA LYS A 162 -13.34 16.83 -4.87
C LYS A 162 -12.63 17.62 -3.75
N GLU A 163 -13.31 17.92 -2.68
CA GLU A 163 -12.79 18.78 -1.60
C GLU A 163 -11.96 17.96 -0.61
N HIS A 164 -12.40 16.74 -0.29
CA HIS A 164 -11.77 15.89 0.72
C HIS A 164 -10.89 14.79 0.13
N ASN A 165 -10.85 14.63 -1.21
CA ASN A 165 -10.06 13.56 -1.81
C ASN A 165 -8.56 13.69 -1.52
N LEU A 166 -7.91 12.55 -1.31
CA LEU A 166 -6.49 12.46 -0.97
C LEU A 166 -5.60 12.37 -2.22
N ALA A 167 -6.03 11.61 -3.23
CA ALA A 167 -5.25 11.36 -4.44
C ALA A 167 -5.34 12.50 -5.48
N GLY A 168 -6.29 13.40 -5.37
CA GLY A 168 -6.46 14.54 -6.27
C GLY A 168 -6.53 14.12 -7.74
N ALA A 169 -5.74 14.79 -8.60
CA ALA A 169 -5.74 14.52 -10.04
C ALA A 169 -5.21 13.12 -10.44
N LEU A 170 -4.80 12.28 -9.51
CA LEU A 170 -4.44 10.89 -9.79
C LEU A 170 -5.68 10.01 -10.00
N CYS A 171 -6.79 10.33 -9.34
CA CYS A 171 -8.04 9.58 -9.48
C CYS A 171 -9.26 10.43 -9.83
N HIS A 172 -9.17 11.78 -9.82
CA HIS A 172 -10.23 12.68 -10.19
C HIS A 172 -9.88 13.48 -11.46
N GLY A 173 -10.86 13.80 -12.28
CA GLY A 173 -10.68 14.75 -13.40
C GLY A 173 -10.82 14.19 -14.82
N GLY A 174 -11.36 13.00 -15.01
CA GLY A 174 -11.67 12.43 -16.32
C GLY A 174 -13.06 11.79 -16.37
N CYS A 175 -13.54 11.53 -17.57
CA CYS A 175 -14.69 10.66 -17.78
C CYS A 175 -14.25 9.23 -17.54
N LEU A 176 -14.62 8.67 -16.41
CA LEU A 176 -14.48 7.25 -16.15
C LEU A 176 -15.85 6.61 -16.16
N ASP A 177 -15.89 5.44 -16.78
CA ASP A 177 -17.07 4.62 -16.94
C ASP A 177 -17.71 4.26 -15.57
N ASP A 178 -18.96 3.79 -15.61
CA ASP A 178 -19.75 3.28 -14.49
C ASP A 178 -19.04 2.16 -13.68
N GLN A 179 -17.92 1.67 -14.18
CA GLN A 179 -17.07 0.68 -13.51
C GLN A 179 -16.33 1.21 -12.27
N VAL A 180 -16.16 2.54 -12.15
CA VAL A 180 -15.35 3.14 -11.08
C VAL A 180 -16.19 3.46 -9.88
N LYS A 181 -15.80 2.89 -8.73
CA LYS A 181 -16.44 3.12 -7.43
C LYS A 181 -15.43 3.69 -6.46
N TYR A 182 -15.74 4.84 -5.89
CA TYR A 182 -14.99 5.38 -4.75
C TYR A 182 -15.49 4.71 -3.49
N ILE A 183 -14.60 3.99 -2.81
CA ILE A 183 -14.95 3.16 -1.65
C ILE A 183 -14.51 3.76 -0.32
N GLY A 184 -14.03 5.00 -0.34
CA GLY A 184 -13.42 5.64 0.82
C GLY A 184 -12.02 5.10 1.15
N PRO A 185 -11.32 5.74 2.08
CA PRO A 185 -9.98 5.31 2.50
C PRO A 185 -9.96 3.89 3.08
N LEU A 186 -9.02 3.08 2.63
CA LEU A 186 -8.76 1.73 3.15
C LEU A 186 -7.57 1.78 4.11
N SER A 187 -7.79 2.25 5.33
CA SER A 187 -6.76 2.28 6.36
C SER A 187 -6.90 1.09 7.32
N ARG A 188 -5.78 0.47 7.65
CA ARG A 188 -5.73 -0.58 8.69
C ARG A 188 -6.07 -0.07 10.10
N PHE A 189 -6.04 1.24 10.28
CA PHE A 189 -6.38 1.93 11.52
C PHE A 189 -7.84 2.40 11.56
N ALA A 190 -8.60 2.26 10.48
CA ALA A 190 -10.02 2.58 10.48
C ALA A 190 -10.75 1.64 11.46
N SER A 191 -11.57 2.21 12.34
CA SER A 191 -12.55 1.44 13.12
C SER A 191 -13.59 0.84 12.16
N SER A 192 -14.24 -0.24 12.58
CA SER A 192 -15.34 -0.88 11.82
C SER A 192 -16.45 0.10 11.41
N GLU A 193 -16.62 1.20 12.14
CA GLU A 193 -17.55 2.29 11.81
C GLU A 193 -17.11 3.15 10.61
N GLY A 194 -15.80 3.21 10.30
CA GLY A 194 -15.24 3.95 9.17
C GLY A 194 -15.27 3.21 7.82
N THR A 195 -15.72 1.97 7.80
CA THR A 195 -15.81 1.18 6.56
C THR A 195 -16.98 1.65 5.70
N PRO A 196 -16.80 1.80 4.37
CA PRO A 196 -17.85 2.29 3.47
C PRO A 196 -19.15 1.48 3.58
N LYS A 197 -20.30 2.16 3.58
CA LYS A 197 -21.64 1.55 3.72
C LYS A 197 -21.92 0.44 2.67
N GLU A 198 -21.33 0.55 1.50
CA GLU A 198 -21.48 -0.41 0.40
C GLU A 198 -20.84 -1.77 0.68
N LEU A 199 -19.94 -1.82 1.67
CA LEU A 199 -19.24 -3.02 2.11
C LEU A 199 -19.82 -3.58 3.43
N ARG A 200 -20.72 -2.85 4.11
CA ARG A 200 -21.32 -3.30 5.38
C ARG A 200 -22.44 -4.29 5.14
N ARG A 201 -22.20 -5.56 5.44
CA ARG A 201 -23.25 -6.54 5.74
C ARG A 201 -22.93 -7.10 7.12
N ASN A 202 -23.71 -6.69 8.11
CA ASN A 202 -23.77 -7.18 9.50
C ASN A 202 -22.45 -7.70 10.10
N SER A 203 -21.89 -6.97 11.05
CA SER A 203 -20.72 -7.40 11.84
C SER A 203 -21.09 -7.53 13.32
N GLU A 204 -20.85 -8.69 13.89
CA GLU A 204 -20.61 -8.89 15.31
C GLU A 204 -19.38 -9.80 15.47
N GLU A 205 -18.46 -9.39 16.35
CA GLU A 205 -17.22 -10.03 16.81
C GLU A 205 -15.93 -9.83 15.98
N THR A 206 -14.97 -9.17 16.62
CA THR A 206 -13.63 -8.91 16.12
C THR A 206 -12.64 -10.01 16.50
N PRO A 207 -11.75 -10.48 15.59
CA PRO A 207 -10.61 -11.33 15.95
C PRO A 207 -9.57 -10.55 16.76
N LYS A 208 -8.98 -11.19 17.79
CA LYS A 208 -7.95 -10.59 18.65
C LYS A 208 -6.71 -10.17 17.86
N PRO A 209 -6.10 -8.99 18.19
CA PRO A 209 -4.95 -8.49 17.48
C PRO A 209 -3.68 -9.32 17.70
N TYR A 210 -2.81 -9.34 16.68
CA TYR A 210 -1.48 -9.92 16.71
C TYR A 210 -0.60 -9.29 17.78
N ASN A 211 -0.08 -10.08 18.72
CA ASN A 211 0.83 -9.64 19.78
C ASN A 211 2.26 -9.46 19.25
N ALA A 212 2.61 -8.25 18.79
CA ALA A 212 4.01 -7.82 18.68
C ALA A 212 4.44 -7.13 19.99
N PRO A 213 5.76 -7.09 20.31
CA PRO A 213 6.22 -6.49 21.56
C PRO A 213 5.75 -5.04 21.66
N VAL A 214 5.10 -4.73 22.76
CA VAL A 214 4.68 -3.38 23.13
C VAL A 214 5.96 -2.54 23.30
N ALA A 215 6.02 -1.39 22.63
CA ALA A 215 7.04 -0.41 22.92
C ALA A 215 6.87 0.01 24.39
N GLU A 216 7.90 -0.23 25.21
CA GLU A 216 7.95 0.36 26.56
C GLU A 216 7.63 1.86 26.43
N ASN A 217 6.93 2.41 27.40
CA ASN A 217 6.38 3.76 27.49
C ASN A 217 7.47 4.87 27.35
N THR A 218 8.11 4.93 26.20
CA THR A 218 9.13 5.91 25.83
C THR A 218 8.46 6.93 24.90
N GLU A 219 8.20 8.12 25.42
CA GLU A 219 7.75 9.25 24.59
C GLU A 219 8.78 9.55 23.50
N TYR A 220 8.45 9.24 22.25
CA TYR A 220 9.22 9.67 21.09
C TYR A 220 8.64 10.97 20.56
N SER A 221 9.46 12.01 20.44
CA SER A 221 9.06 13.25 19.81
C SER A 221 8.95 13.15 18.29
N VAL A 222 9.75 12.25 17.70
CA VAL A 222 9.78 12.02 16.26
C VAL A 222 9.57 10.52 15.96
N VAL A 223 8.63 10.22 15.06
CA VAL A 223 8.44 8.87 14.51
C VAL A 223 8.73 8.88 13.02
N ALA A 224 9.76 8.15 12.60
CA ALA A 224 10.15 8.03 11.21
C ALA A 224 9.72 6.65 10.66
N ILE A 225 8.84 6.66 9.66
CA ILE A 225 8.29 5.44 9.06
C ILE A 225 8.89 5.26 7.67
N LEU A 226 9.77 4.26 7.53
CA LEU A 226 10.40 3.96 6.26
C LEU A 226 9.52 3.04 5.41
N SER A 227 9.47 3.33 4.13
CA SER A 227 8.76 2.52 3.14
C SER A 227 9.44 2.61 1.78
N GLY A 228 8.98 1.80 0.83
CA GLY A 228 9.48 1.81 -0.54
C GLY A 228 10.61 0.81 -0.79
N LEU A 229 11.07 0.77 -2.06
CA LEU A 229 12.05 -0.17 -2.55
C LEU A 229 13.48 0.28 -2.28
N GLU A 230 14.39 -0.70 -2.21
CA GLU A 230 15.83 -0.41 -2.17
C GLU A 230 16.35 0.13 -3.52
N PRO A 231 17.39 0.98 -3.53
CA PRO A 231 18.16 1.47 -2.37
C PRO A 231 17.57 2.74 -1.72
N GLN A 232 16.46 3.25 -2.21
CA GLN A 232 15.89 4.54 -1.78
C GLN A 232 15.43 4.51 -0.30
N ARG A 233 15.01 3.36 0.20
CA ARG A 233 14.68 3.18 1.63
C ARG A 233 15.93 3.35 2.50
N SER A 234 17.03 2.67 2.17
CA SER A 234 18.29 2.75 2.93
C SER A 234 18.95 4.14 2.82
N ILE A 235 18.81 4.83 1.69
CA ILE A 235 19.26 6.23 1.54
C ILE A 235 18.46 7.13 2.49
N PHE A 236 17.16 6.96 2.56
CA PHE A 236 16.30 7.75 3.43
C PHE A 236 16.56 7.47 4.91
N GLU A 237 16.77 6.19 5.27
CA GLU A 237 17.20 5.80 6.62
C GLU A 237 18.46 6.55 7.05
N ARG A 238 19.50 6.55 6.18
CA ARG A 238 20.75 7.24 6.47
C ARG A 238 20.55 8.74 6.67
N ALA A 239 19.78 9.39 5.82
CA ALA A 239 19.49 10.81 5.94
C ALA A 239 18.80 11.15 7.28
N ILE A 240 17.87 10.31 7.76
CA ILE A 240 17.22 10.49 9.05
C ILE A 240 18.23 10.30 10.20
N LEU A 241 19.04 9.25 10.13
CA LEU A 241 20.07 8.98 11.15
C LEU A 241 21.07 10.14 11.25
N GLU A 242 21.51 10.70 10.12
CA GLU A 242 22.41 11.86 10.07
C GLU A 242 21.74 13.13 10.63
N ARG A 243 20.47 13.39 10.27
CA ARG A 243 19.71 14.55 10.73
C ARG A 243 19.58 14.60 12.25
N TYR A 244 19.34 13.44 12.88
CA TYR A 244 19.05 13.36 14.31
C TYR A 244 20.22 12.89 15.18
N ALA A 245 21.38 12.60 14.59
CA ALA A 245 22.55 12.04 15.34
C ALA A 245 22.99 12.88 16.53
N ASN A 246 22.86 14.21 16.44
CA ASN A 246 23.34 15.18 17.42
C ASN A 246 22.22 16.06 17.99
N THR A 247 20.99 15.60 17.96
CA THR A 247 19.84 16.30 18.56
C THR A 247 19.46 15.69 19.89
N SER A 248 18.68 16.41 20.70
CA SER A 248 18.08 15.91 21.95
C SER A 248 16.73 15.22 21.73
N GLU A 249 16.20 15.25 20.52
CA GLU A 249 14.89 14.66 20.17
C GLU A 249 14.96 13.14 20.22
N LYS A 250 14.02 12.52 20.92
CA LYS A 250 13.88 11.06 20.93
C LYS A 250 13.20 10.59 19.64
N VAL A 251 13.90 9.80 18.86
CA VAL A 251 13.44 9.33 17.54
C VAL A 251 13.15 7.84 17.56
N LEU A 252 11.98 7.45 17.09
CA LEU A 252 11.66 6.06 16.74
C LEU A 252 11.74 5.90 15.23
N LEU A 253 12.64 5.06 14.75
CA LEU A 253 12.80 4.76 13.34
C LEU A 253 12.26 3.35 13.03
N VAL A 254 11.16 3.26 12.31
CA VAL A 254 10.51 2.01 11.89
C VAL A 254 10.90 1.69 10.45
N ARG A 255 11.69 0.63 10.26
CA ARG A 255 12.26 0.28 8.94
C ARG A 255 11.25 -0.25 7.93
N GLY A 256 10.09 -0.75 8.39
CA GLY A 256 9.11 -1.39 7.52
C GLY A 256 9.62 -2.70 6.89
N LYS A 257 10.50 -3.42 7.58
CA LYS A 257 11.08 -4.70 7.14
C LYS A 257 10.43 -5.85 7.87
N VAL A 258 9.37 -6.38 7.30
CA VAL A 258 8.57 -7.44 7.93
C VAL A 258 9.33 -8.76 8.02
N ALA A 259 10.16 -9.09 7.04
CA ALA A 259 10.93 -10.34 7.02
C ALA A 259 12.10 -10.37 8.03
N GLU A 260 12.61 -9.21 8.46
CA GLU A 260 13.71 -9.17 9.43
C GLU A 260 13.24 -9.58 10.82
N ALA A 261 14.15 -10.21 11.58
CA ALA A 261 13.91 -10.49 12.99
C ALA A 261 13.62 -9.19 13.75
N GLN A 262 12.74 -9.27 14.77
CA GLN A 262 12.40 -8.13 15.61
C GLN A 262 13.63 -7.73 16.42
N THR A 263 14.42 -6.81 15.87
CA THR A 263 15.61 -6.25 16.51
C THR A 263 15.32 -4.82 16.94
N LYS A 264 15.55 -4.52 18.21
CA LYS A 264 15.55 -3.15 18.73
C LYS A 264 17.02 -2.72 18.89
N ILE A 265 17.42 -1.70 18.14
CA ILE A 265 18.76 -1.12 18.20
C ILE A 265 18.61 0.29 18.76
N SER A 266 19.25 0.59 19.87
CA SER A 266 19.29 1.94 20.44
C SER A 266 20.65 2.57 20.15
N ARG A 267 20.64 3.76 19.58
CA ARG A 267 21.82 4.59 19.33
C ARG A 267 21.55 5.99 19.89
N ASN A 268 22.10 6.30 21.05
CA ASN A 268 21.84 7.55 21.75
C ASN A 268 20.33 7.84 21.88
N ASN A 269 19.86 8.87 21.17
CA ASN A 269 18.47 9.32 21.14
C ASN A 269 17.60 8.60 20.09
N ILE A 270 18.16 7.69 19.27
CA ILE A 270 17.46 7.02 18.18
C ILE A 270 17.23 5.55 18.50
N THR A 271 15.99 5.12 18.52
CA THR A 271 15.57 3.72 18.60
C THR A 271 15.18 3.23 17.21
N ILE A 272 15.78 2.15 16.75
CA ILE A 272 15.55 1.56 15.43
C ILE A 272 14.86 0.20 15.61
N VAL A 273 13.74 -0.01 14.92
CA VAL A 273 13.01 -1.28 14.93
C VAL A 273 12.75 -1.75 13.50
N ALA A 274 12.72 -3.07 13.28
CA ALA A 274 12.42 -3.63 11.97
C ALA A 274 10.98 -3.37 11.56
N SER A 275 10.03 -3.64 12.43
CA SER A 275 8.59 -3.38 12.27
C SER A 275 7.92 -3.23 13.63
N LEU A 276 6.69 -2.71 13.66
CA LEU A 276 5.83 -2.63 14.84
C LEU A 276 4.48 -3.28 14.55
N SER A 277 3.74 -3.63 15.61
CA SER A 277 2.31 -3.92 15.49
C SER A 277 1.55 -2.65 15.12
N ASP A 278 0.34 -2.81 14.57
CA ASP A 278 -0.50 -1.65 14.23
C ASP A 278 -0.77 -0.77 15.45
N GLN A 279 -1.05 -1.38 16.62
CA GLN A 279 -1.32 -0.64 17.85
C GLN A 279 -0.08 0.11 18.33
N ALA A 280 1.08 -0.54 18.39
CA ALA A 280 2.31 0.12 18.83
C ALA A 280 2.75 1.25 17.88
N LEU A 281 2.48 1.11 16.58
CA LEU A 281 2.73 2.16 15.61
C LEU A 281 1.75 3.33 15.79
N LEU A 282 0.47 3.04 16.01
CA LEU A 282 -0.56 4.03 16.28
C LEU A 282 -0.21 4.84 17.54
N ASP A 283 0.06 4.17 18.66
CA ASP A 283 0.41 4.81 19.93
C ASP A 283 1.63 5.73 19.76
N ALA A 284 2.65 5.27 19.04
CA ALA A 284 3.84 6.08 18.76
C ALA A 284 3.54 7.31 17.89
N MET A 285 2.71 7.18 16.84
CA MET A 285 2.33 8.29 15.98
C MET A 285 1.47 9.35 16.71
N GLU A 286 0.54 8.90 17.56
CA GLU A 286 -0.32 9.80 18.33
C GLU A 286 0.47 10.65 19.33
N GLN A 287 1.47 10.04 19.99
CA GLN A 287 2.32 10.73 20.97
C GLN A 287 3.36 11.64 20.32
N ALA A 288 3.82 11.31 19.11
CA ALA A 288 4.84 12.09 18.42
C ALA A 288 4.37 13.52 18.09
N THR A 289 5.30 14.46 18.11
CA THR A 289 5.10 15.83 17.58
C THR A 289 5.31 15.88 16.06
N THR A 290 6.20 15.02 15.55
CA THR A 290 6.55 14.97 14.13
C THR A 290 6.56 13.52 13.61
N ILE A 291 5.90 13.30 12.48
CA ILE A 291 5.87 12.01 11.78
C ILE A 291 6.60 12.18 10.44
N ILE A 292 7.73 11.52 10.27
CA ILE A 292 8.52 11.57 9.03
C ILE A 292 8.21 10.34 8.19
N ALA A 293 7.79 10.52 6.95
CA ALA A 293 7.48 9.42 6.07
C ALA A 293 7.69 9.74 4.58
N ARG A 294 7.72 8.70 3.74
CA ARG A 294 7.56 8.89 2.30
C ARG A 294 6.13 9.32 1.99
N SER A 295 5.95 10.20 1.00
CA SER A 295 4.64 10.66 0.52
C SER A 295 3.91 9.61 -0.32
N GLY A 296 3.93 8.34 0.13
CA GLY A 296 3.16 7.26 -0.48
C GLY A 296 1.68 7.38 -0.12
N TYR A 297 0.81 7.06 -1.08
CA TYR A 297 -0.64 7.22 -0.91
C TYR A 297 -1.19 6.52 0.33
N SER A 298 -0.77 5.27 0.59
CA SER A 298 -1.26 4.52 1.76
C SER A 298 -0.86 5.17 3.08
N THR A 299 0.32 5.78 3.16
CA THR A 299 0.75 6.53 4.35
C THR A 299 -0.11 7.78 4.56
N ILE A 300 -0.35 8.54 3.48
CA ILE A 300 -1.22 9.73 3.51
C ILE A 300 -2.64 9.33 3.93
N MET A 301 -3.15 8.24 3.37
CA MET A 301 -4.48 7.71 3.70
C MET A 301 -4.57 7.28 5.18
N ASP A 302 -3.56 6.57 5.71
CA ASP A 302 -3.50 6.21 7.13
C ASP A 302 -3.49 7.45 8.02
N LEU A 303 -2.62 8.42 7.73
CA LEU A 303 -2.52 9.66 8.49
C LEU A 303 -3.78 10.55 8.39
N ALA A 304 -4.44 10.56 7.23
CA ALA A 304 -5.69 11.28 7.04
C ALA A 304 -6.83 10.69 7.90
N VAL A 305 -6.98 9.36 7.88
CA VAL A 305 -7.99 8.65 8.69
C VAL A 305 -7.77 8.87 10.19
N LEU A 306 -6.51 8.94 10.62
CA LEU A 306 -6.13 9.20 12.01
C LEU A 306 -6.19 10.69 12.40
N GLY A 307 -6.38 11.61 11.43
CA GLY A 307 -6.31 13.05 11.69
C GLY A 307 -4.90 13.57 11.98
N LEU A 308 -3.87 12.79 11.62
CA LEU A 308 -2.46 13.09 11.96
C LEU A 308 -1.66 13.74 10.81
N LEU A 309 -2.29 14.11 9.70
CA LEU A 309 -1.59 14.75 8.56
C LEU A 309 -0.90 16.05 8.96
N HIS A 310 -1.44 16.78 9.93
CA HIS A 310 -0.85 18.04 10.43
C HIS A 310 0.51 17.86 11.14
N LYS A 311 0.86 16.63 11.56
CA LYS A 311 2.16 16.28 12.15
C LYS A 311 3.15 15.73 11.11
N ALA A 312 2.72 15.56 9.85
CA ALA A 312 3.48 14.81 8.85
C ALA A 312 4.51 15.67 8.13
N GLU A 313 5.75 15.20 8.09
CA GLU A 313 6.82 15.66 7.21
C GLU A 313 6.97 14.64 6.07
N LEU A 314 6.43 14.96 4.90
CA LEU A 314 6.34 14.03 3.78
C LEU A 314 7.48 14.23 2.78
N HIS A 315 8.28 13.19 2.58
CA HIS A 315 9.43 13.18 1.68
C HIS A 315 9.16 12.33 0.44
N PRO A 316 9.05 12.90 -0.76
CA PRO A 316 8.89 12.10 -1.97
C PRO A 316 10.14 11.26 -2.26
N THR A 317 9.96 10.06 -2.79
CA THR A 317 11.07 9.32 -3.38
C THR A 317 11.50 10.01 -4.66
N PRO A 318 12.78 10.38 -4.83
CA PRO A 318 13.27 11.08 -6.01
C PRO A 318 12.88 10.36 -7.30
N GLY A 319 12.27 11.10 -8.24
CA GLY A 319 11.84 10.59 -9.55
C GLY A 319 10.52 9.80 -9.54
N GLN A 320 9.84 9.66 -8.41
CA GLN A 320 8.47 9.16 -8.35
C GLN A 320 7.47 10.31 -8.47
N SER A 321 6.99 10.55 -9.69
CA SER A 321 6.08 11.64 -10.00
C SER A 321 4.75 11.63 -9.23
N GLU A 322 4.31 10.46 -8.81
CA GLU A 322 3.17 10.28 -7.92
C GLU A 322 3.46 10.87 -6.54
N GLN A 323 4.57 10.46 -5.93
CA GLN A 323 4.95 10.93 -4.59
C GLN A 323 5.30 12.41 -4.56
N GLU A 324 5.97 12.91 -5.63
CA GLU A 324 6.24 14.35 -5.80
C GLU A 324 4.93 15.15 -5.86
N TYR A 325 3.94 14.64 -6.57
CA TYR A 325 2.63 15.25 -6.65
C TYR A 325 1.89 15.21 -5.31
N LEU A 326 1.85 14.06 -4.65
CA LEU A 326 1.19 13.90 -3.36
C LEU A 326 1.83 14.78 -2.28
N ALA A 327 3.17 14.83 -2.20
CA ALA A 327 3.86 15.73 -1.26
C ALA A 327 3.54 17.22 -1.49
N SER A 328 3.19 17.60 -2.73
CA SER A 328 2.80 18.99 -3.02
C SER A 328 1.36 19.34 -2.63
N ARG A 329 0.55 18.35 -2.23
CA ARG A 329 -0.85 18.55 -1.81
C ARG A 329 -0.98 18.77 -0.31
N PHE A 330 -0.07 18.20 0.45
CA PHE A 330 -0.05 18.21 1.91
C PHE A 330 1.25 18.85 2.44
#